data_cda97f46e64654f5847f3926a9abedf0
#
_entry.id   cda97f46e64654f5847f3926a9abedf0
#
_cell.length_a   1.000
_cell.length_b   1.000
_cell.length_c   1.000
_cell.angle_alpha   90.00
_cell.angle_beta   90.00
_cell.angle_gamma   90.00
#
_symmetry.space_group_name_H-M   'P 1'
#
loop_
_entity.id
_entity.type
_entity.pdbx_description
1 polymer ?
#
loop_
_entity_poly.entity_id
_entity_poly.type
_entity_poly.pdbx_seq_one_letter_code
_entity_poly.pdbx_strand_id
1 'polypeptide(L)'
;MVFSFFRVFCVFRGHSSCFIRLAAAANTGSTGAHSPMILALESSCDETAVALFDPARGLAGEWVNSQIQLHETYGGVVPDLASREHLQHFGPLLQRALAVVPSASITKIAVTHGPGLAACLAMGLSAAKSLALSWGVPVVGVNHLRAHAFSPFIPLHESDPAKFDAALAKLLPHLGLLVSGGNTALFSIDESRRIRLLSSTLDDAAGEALDKGAKLMGLGYPGGPHVEKLARTGSPTAYDFPKAMAQRSSLDFSFSGLKTSLRYQLEKMQPEEIERKKPDLCASYQAAVIHALTRKTQLALERGEYRSLGLSGGVANNQVLQSELEKIARRSSQPFLRAQAKHTGDNAGMIAFAAWAEREAGGVSETGYALQIAPSLPLAQG
;
A
#
# COMPACT_ATOMS: atom_id res chain seq x y z
N MET A 1 15.86 27.06 33.18
CA MET A 1 15.85 27.90 31.98
C MET A 1 17.07 27.51 31.14
N VAL A 2 16.93 26.49 30.27
CA VAL A 2 17.99 26.09 29.35
C VAL A 2 17.32 25.92 27.98
N PHE A 3 17.59 26.87 27.08
CA PHE A 3 17.15 26.79 25.69
C PHE A 3 18.15 25.93 24.94
N SER A 4 17.74 24.72 24.54
CA SER A 4 18.48 23.93 23.56
C SER A 4 17.98 24.22 22.15
N PHE A 5 18.80 24.93 21.40
CA PHE A 5 18.61 25.14 19.97
C PHE A 5 19.25 23.96 19.23
N PHE A 6 18.47 23.12 18.58
CA PHE A 6 18.98 22.20 17.56
C PHE A 6 18.87 22.83 16.19
N ARG A 7 20.02 23.10 15.57
CA ARG A 7 20.10 23.50 14.14
C ARG A 7 20.29 22.24 13.32
N VAL A 8 19.30 21.89 12.51
CA VAL A 8 19.51 20.92 11.43
C VAL A 8 20.10 21.69 10.25
N PHE A 9 21.35 21.43 9.90
CA PHE A 9 22.02 22.03 8.75
C PHE A 9 21.55 21.30 7.47
N CYS A 10 20.78 22.01 6.62
CA CYS A 10 20.64 21.67 5.22
C CYS A 10 21.79 22.34 4.44
N VAL A 11 22.79 21.60 4.03
CA VAL A 11 23.86 22.08 3.13
C VAL A 11 23.45 21.74 1.70
N PHE A 12 22.73 22.65 1.06
CA PHE A 12 22.64 22.69 -0.41
C PHE A 12 22.63 24.16 -0.87
N ARG A 13 23.48 24.44 -1.86
CA ARG A 13 23.64 25.76 -2.47
C ARG A 13 22.38 26.17 -3.23
N GLY A 14 21.88 27.37 -2.89
CA GLY A 14 21.06 28.22 -3.75
C GLY A 14 19.56 27.90 -3.74
N HIS A 15 18.88 28.41 -2.77
CA HIS A 15 17.63 29.17 -2.77
C HIS A 15 17.13 29.32 -1.32
N SER A 16 16.52 30.45 -1.04
CA SER A 16 15.99 30.95 0.25
C SER A 16 15.86 29.95 1.38
N SER A 17 16.64 30.18 2.45
CA SER A 17 16.60 29.42 3.70
C SER A 17 15.19 29.36 4.28
N CYS A 18 14.48 28.28 4.08
CA CYS A 18 13.25 27.97 4.79
C CYS A 18 13.62 27.49 6.20
N PHE A 19 13.62 28.39 7.17
CA PHE A 19 13.77 28.04 8.58
C PHE A 19 12.47 27.47 9.09
N ILE A 20 12.40 26.16 9.30
CA ILE A 20 11.32 25.57 10.10
C ILE A 20 11.59 25.97 11.55
N ARG A 21 10.92 26.99 12.05
CA ARG A 21 10.82 27.24 13.48
C ARG A 21 9.85 26.21 14.06
N LEU A 22 10.37 25.09 14.53
CA LEU A 22 9.65 24.24 15.47
C LEU A 22 9.58 24.99 16.80
N ALA A 23 8.55 25.80 16.98
CA ALA A 23 8.31 26.44 18.26
C ALA A 23 7.84 25.35 19.22
N ALA A 24 8.68 25.02 20.21
CA ALA A 24 8.22 24.32 21.40
C ALA A 24 7.24 25.28 22.10
N ALA A 25 5.95 25.11 21.87
CA ALA A 25 4.92 25.83 22.57
C ALA A 25 4.96 25.38 24.05
N ALA A 26 5.40 26.27 24.93
CA ALA A 26 5.23 26.08 26.36
C ALA A 26 3.73 25.96 26.64
N ASN A 27 3.34 24.83 27.20
CA ASN A 27 1.97 24.48 27.53
C ASN A 27 1.47 25.41 28.65
N THR A 28 0.77 26.48 28.30
CA THR A 28 0.01 27.30 29.24
C THR A 28 -1.47 27.04 28.97
N GLY A 29 -2.02 26.12 29.72
CA GLY A 29 -3.39 26.08 30.21
C GLY A 29 -4.54 26.29 29.21
N SER A 30 -4.99 25.20 28.55
CA SER A 30 -6.42 24.89 28.43
C SER A 30 -6.57 23.39 28.43
N THR A 31 -7.21 22.85 29.46
CA THR A 31 -7.49 21.43 29.61
C THR A 31 -8.70 20.99 28.75
N GLY A 32 -8.63 21.21 27.47
CA GLY A 32 -9.38 20.44 26.50
C GLY A 32 -8.62 19.13 26.30
N ALA A 33 -9.13 18.03 26.83
CA ALA A 33 -8.54 16.70 26.58
C ALA A 33 -8.58 16.42 25.08
N HIS A 34 -7.48 16.69 24.37
CA HIS A 34 -7.33 16.28 22.98
C HIS A 34 -7.24 14.75 22.93
N SER A 35 -8.04 14.13 22.07
CA SER A 35 -7.91 12.68 21.81
C SER A 35 -6.48 12.33 21.39
N PRO A 36 -5.92 11.22 21.89
CA PRO A 36 -4.57 10.80 21.54
C PRO A 36 -4.47 10.51 20.03
N MET A 37 -3.58 11.22 19.34
CA MET A 37 -3.37 11.11 17.89
C MET A 37 -2.15 10.27 17.55
N ILE A 38 -2.24 9.49 16.50
CA ILE A 38 -1.11 8.83 15.84
C ILE A 38 -0.77 9.65 14.59
N LEU A 39 0.46 10.13 14.51
CA LEU A 39 1.04 10.66 13.27
C LEU A 39 1.70 9.52 12.52
N ALA A 40 1.36 9.33 11.25
CA ALA A 40 1.99 8.31 10.42
C ALA A 40 2.73 8.91 9.22
N LEU A 41 3.85 8.24 8.85
CA LEU A 41 4.67 8.56 7.70
C LEU A 41 4.83 7.34 6.80
N GLU A 42 4.64 7.55 5.49
CA GLU A 42 4.86 6.54 4.44
C GLU A 42 5.84 7.09 3.41
N SER A 43 6.85 6.28 3.05
CA SER A 43 7.84 6.59 2.02
C SER A 43 8.52 5.34 1.46
N SER A 44 7.83 4.22 1.39
CA SER A 44 8.45 2.95 0.99
C SER A 44 8.89 2.90 -0.47
N CYS A 45 8.24 3.67 -1.35
CA CYS A 45 8.49 3.65 -2.80
C CYS A 45 8.44 5.05 -3.42
N ASP A 46 7.37 5.41 -4.10
CA ASP A 46 7.20 6.64 -4.89
C ASP A 46 6.06 7.55 -4.39
N GLU A 47 5.46 7.24 -3.26
CA GLU A 47 4.54 8.10 -2.54
C GLU A 47 5.17 8.62 -1.25
N THR A 48 5.12 9.95 -1.05
CA THR A 48 5.40 10.57 0.24
C THR A 48 4.08 10.89 0.90
N ALA A 49 3.77 10.27 2.05
CA ALA A 49 2.51 10.54 2.72
C ALA A 49 2.66 10.79 4.21
N VAL A 50 1.73 11.58 4.74
CA VAL A 50 1.56 11.88 6.16
C VAL A 50 0.09 11.75 6.51
N ALA A 51 -0.25 11.13 7.64
CA ALA A 51 -1.62 11.02 8.12
C ALA A 51 -1.72 11.25 9.62
N LEU A 52 -2.89 11.70 10.04
CA LEU A 52 -3.31 11.82 11.43
C LEU A 52 -4.48 10.89 11.68
N PHE A 53 -4.35 10.05 12.69
CA PHE A 53 -5.37 9.07 13.06
C PHE A 53 -5.76 9.22 14.53
N ASP A 54 -7.05 9.38 14.76
CA ASP A 54 -7.67 9.35 16.09
C ASP A 54 -8.29 7.97 16.32
N PRO A 55 -7.82 7.16 17.27
CA PRO A 55 -8.40 5.85 17.55
C PRO A 55 -9.90 5.87 17.85
N ALA A 56 -10.43 6.98 18.36
CA ALA A 56 -11.83 7.12 18.71
C ALA A 56 -12.72 7.67 17.58
N ARG A 57 -12.12 8.22 16.50
CA ARG A 57 -12.86 8.92 15.44
C ARG A 57 -12.48 8.50 14.03
N GLY A 58 -11.32 7.86 13.85
CA GLY A 58 -10.78 7.51 12.54
C GLY A 58 -9.74 8.51 12.01
N LEU A 59 -9.56 8.54 10.70
CA LEU A 59 -8.60 9.43 10.05
C LEU A 59 -9.03 10.89 10.16
N ALA A 60 -8.23 11.70 10.85
CA ALA A 60 -8.44 13.13 10.98
C ALA A 60 -7.91 13.92 9.76
N GLY A 61 -6.95 13.36 9.04
CA GLY A 61 -6.42 13.92 7.80
C GLY A 61 -5.35 13.03 7.19
N GLU A 62 -5.20 13.15 5.88
CA GLU A 62 -4.20 12.46 5.10
C GLU A 62 -3.72 13.33 3.95
N TRP A 63 -2.43 13.36 3.73
CA TRP A 63 -1.78 14.14 2.69
C TRP A 63 -0.77 13.27 1.97
N VAL A 64 -0.93 13.14 0.66
CA VAL A 64 -0.09 12.32 -0.21
C VAL A 64 0.51 13.22 -1.29
N ASN A 65 1.78 13.01 -1.57
CA ASN A 65 2.47 13.50 -2.76
C ASN A 65 2.94 12.28 -3.55
N SER A 66 2.36 12.07 -4.73
CA SER A 66 2.74 10.98 -5.62
C SER A 66 3.76 11.45 -6.65
N GLN A 67 4.76 10.63 -6.87
CA GLN A 67 5.86 10.87 -7.82
C GLN A 67 5.59 10.17 -9.18
N ILE A 68 4.39 9.62 -9.40
CA ILE A 68 4.05 8.84 -10.61
C ILE A 68 4.39 9.63 -11.88
N GLN A 69 4.01 10.91 -11.97
CA GLN A 69 4.28 11.75 -13.15
C GLN A 69 5.77 11.93 -13.41
N LEU A 70 6.58 12.01 -12.36
CA LEU A 70 8.02 12.11 -12.48
C LEU A 70 8.62 10.80 -13.01
N HIS A 71 8.19 9.68 -12.48
CA HIS A 71 8.67 8.35 -12.86
C HIS A 71 8.14 7.85 -14.20
N GLU A 72 7.01 8.39 -14.67
CA GLU A 72 6.43 8.08 -15.98
C GLU A 72 7.45 8.37 -17.11
N THR A 73 8.21 9.46 -17.01
CA THR A 73 9.22 9.84 -18.01
C THR A 73 10.35 8.81 -18.14
N TYR A 74 10.57 8.00 -17.11
CA TYR A 74 11.58 6.93 -17.07
C TYR A 74 10.98 5.54 -17.32
N GLY A 75 9.65 5.44 -17.41
CA GLY A 75 8.93 4.18 -17.61
C GLY A 75 9.00 3.24 -16.41
N GLY A 76 9.11 3.79 -15.19
CA GLY A 76 9.15 3.08 -13.91
C GLY A 76 9.90 3.84 -12.84
N VAL A 77 9.82 3.38 -11.59
CA VAL A 77 10.43 4.04 -10.43
C VAL A 77 11.96 4.05 -10.51
N VAL A 78 12.56 5.24 -10.30
CA VAL A 78 13.99 5.46 -10.19
C VAL A 78 14.35 5.71 -8.72
N PRO A 79 14.99 4.75 -8.02
CA PRO A 79 15.15 4.79 -6.56
C PRO A 79 15.88 6.03 -6.01
N ASP A 80 16.93 6.48 -6.70
CA ASP A 80 17.70 7.66 -6.27
C ASP A 80 16.85 8.94 -6.36
N LEU A 81 16.05 9.05 -7.41
CA LEU A 81 15.13 10.17 -7.59
C LEU A 81 14.01 10.14 -6.54
N ALA A 82 13.43 8.97 -6.29
CA ALA A 82 12.37 8.81 -5.31
C ALA A 82 12.82 9.26 -3.90
N SER A 83 14.04 8.88 -3.48
CA SER A 83 14.56 9.28 -2.18
C SER A 83 14.72 10.80 -2.02
N ARG A 84 15.13 11.51 -3.08
CA ARG A 84 15.25 12.97 -3.07
C ARG A 84 13.90 13.67 -2.99
N GLU A 85 12.89 13.16 -3.68
CA GLU A 85 11.53 13.69 -3.62
C GLU A 85 10.93 13.55 -2.21
N HIS A 86 11.15 12.43 -1.52
CA HIS A 86 10.71 12.32 -0.12
C HIS A 86 11.29 13.42 0.77
N LEU A 87 12.57 13.74 0.60
CA LEU A 87 13.22 14.79 1.37
C LEU A 87 12.58 16.17 1.13
N GLN A 88 12.14 16.45 -0.11
CA GLN A 88 11.51 17.71 -0.46
C GLN A 88 10.07 17.82 0.07
N HIS A 89 9.34 16.70 0.08
CA HIS A 89 7.89 16.72 0.33
C HIS A 89 7.48 16.46 1.77
N PHE A 90 8.28 15.78 2.60
CA PHE A 90 7.92 15.55 3.99
C PHE A 90 7.67 16.84 4.78
N GLY A 91 8.53 17.84 4.64
CA GLY A 91 8.38 19.13 5.34
C GLY A 91 7.03 19.80 5.07
N PRO A 92 6.67 20.07 3.81
CA PRO A 92 5.36 20.64 3.44
C PRO A 92 4.16 19.81 3.91
N LEU A 93 4.21 18.47 3.80
CA LEU A 93 3.11 17.60 4.25
C LEU A 93 2.95 17.62 5.77
N LEU A 94 4.05 17.60 6.52
CA LEU A 94 4.04 17.72 7.98
C LEU A 94 3.48 19.08 8.43
N GLN A 95 3.84 20.18 7.76
CA GLN A 95 3.27 21.51 8.05
C GLN A 95 1.75 21.51 7.87
N ARG A 96 1.22 20.88 6.83
CA ARG A 96 -0.22 20.73 6.60
C ARG A 96 -0.89 19.90 7.70
N ALA A 97 -0.27 18.81 8.12
CA ALA A 97 -0.80 17.98 9.21
C ALA A 97 -0.84 18.75 10.55
N LEU A 98 0.24 19.46 10.88
CA LEU A 98 0.34 20.23 12.12
C LEU A 98 -0.52 21.51 12.12
N ALA A 99 -1.04 21.94 10.98
CA ALA A 99 -2.05 22.98 10.90
C ALA A 99 -3.45 22.50 11.34
N VAL A 100 -3.71 21.19 11.32
CA VAL A 100 -4.99 20.58 11.71
C VAL A 100 -5.03 20.31 13.22
N VAL A 101 -3.91 19.80 13.77
CA VAL A 101 -3.81 19.49 15.21
C VAL A 101 -2.48 19.95 15.78
N PRO A 102 -2.45 20.45 17.03
CA PRO A 102 -1.19 20.80 17.67
C PRO A 102 -0.34 19.55 17.92
N SER A 103 0.98 19.67 17.83
CA SER A 103 1.92 18.56 18.08
C SER A 103 1.75 17.92 19.45
N ALA A 104 1.30 18.70 20.45
CA ALA A 104 1.01 18.20 21.81
C ALA A 104 -0.11 17.13 21.85
N SER A 105 -0.94 17.03 20.83
CA SER A 105 -1.97 15.99 20.70
C SER A 105 -1.42 14.68 20.17
N ILE A 106 -0.22 14.69 19.56
CA ILE A 106 0.41 13.52 18.99
C ILE A 106 1.05 12.72 20.11
N THR A 107 0.61 11.47 20.29
CA THR A 107 1.07 10.57 21.35
C THR A 107 1.96 9.44 20.85
N LYS A 108 2.00 9.25 19.52
CA LYS A 108 2.77 8.18 18.87
C LYS A 108 3.09 8.59 17.43
N ILE A 109 4.25 8.20 16.94
CA ILE A 109 4.62 8.30 15.52
C ILE A 109 4.76 6.90 14.97
N ALA A 110 3.99 6.60 13.91
CA ALA A 110 4.09 5.38 13.13
C ALA A 110 4.85 5.66 11.83
N VAL A 111 5.69 4.74 11.39
CA VAL A 111 6.45 4.91 10.15
C VAL A 111 6.65 3.58 9.45
N THR A 112 6.52 3.58 8.16
CA THR A 112 6.89 2.41 7.36
C THR A 112 8.41 2.19 7.47
N HIS A 113 8.77 1.00 7.97
CA HIS A 113 10.19 0.62 8.07
C HIS A 113 10.59 -0.49 7.09
N GLY A 114 9.62 -1.09 6.41
CA GLY A 114 9.78 -2.13 5.40
C GLY A 114 8.49 -2.86 5.04
N PRO A 115 8.49 -3.65 3.95
CA PRO A 115 9.50 -3.61 2.88
C PRO A 115 9.44 -2.32 2.05
N GLY A 116 10.47 -2.11 1.20
CA GLY A 116 10.53 -0.95 0.32
C GLY A 116 11.95 -0.60 -0.12
N LEU A 117 12.08 0.49 -0.85
CA LEU A 117 13.38 1.01 -1.30
C LEU A 117 14.17 1.54 -0.09
N ALA A 118 15.39 1.00 0.12
CA ALA A 118 16.19 1.26 1.32
C ALA A 118 16.41 2.76 1.59
N ALA A 119 16.75 3.55 0.57
CA ALA A 119 16.96 4.99 0.71
C ALA A 119 15.66 5.74 1.06
N CYS A 120 14.54 5.34 0.46
CA CYS A 120 13.22 5.91 0.72
C CYS A 120 12.76 5.63 2.16
N LEU A 121 12.88 4.37 2.60
CA LEU A 121 12.60 3.96 3.99
C LEU A 121 13.47 4.73 4.98
N ALA A 122 14.75 4.93 4.67
CA ALA A 122 15.67 5.68 5.53
C ALA A 122 15.24 7.14 5.70
N MET A 123 14.68 7.78 4.66
CA MET A 123 14.17 9.15 4.75
C MET A 123 12.99 9.24 5.72
N GLY A 124 11.98 8.38 5.55
CA GLY A 124 10.81 8.34 6.44
C GLY A 124 11.18 8.02 7.88
N LEU A 125 12.03 6.99 8.08
CA LEU A 125 12.47 6.59 9.41
C LEU A 125 13.28 7.69 10.12
N SER A 126 14.15 8.38 9.40
CA SER A 126 14.92 9.49 9.96
C SER A 126 14.03 10.66 10.37
N ALA A 127 13.04 11.01 9.54
CA ALA A 127 12.03 12.02 9.86
C ALA A 127 11.23 11.63 11.11
N ALA A 128 10.73 10.38 11.16
CA ALA A 128 9.95 9.87 12.29
C ALA A 128 10.73 9.90 13.60
N LYS A 129 11.99 9.42 13.59
CA LYS A 129 12.87 9.44 14.79
C LYS A 129 13.17 10.86 15.26
N SER A 130 13.43 11.78 14.34
CA SER A 130 13.70 13.19 14.67
C SER A 130 12.50 13.86 15.32
N LEU A 131 11.30 13.61 14.80
CA LEU A 131 10.04 14.12 15.36
C LEU A 131 9.77 13.48 16.74
N ALA A 132 9.93 12.16 16.85
CA ALA A 132 9.74 11.44 18.11
C ALA A 132 10.66 11.95 19.23
N LEU A 133 11.93 12.19 18.89
CA LEU A 133 12.90 12.77 19.84
C LEU A 133 12.51 14.19 20.24
N SER A 134 12.10 15.00 19.26
CA SER A 134 11.73 16.42 19.51
C SER A 134 10.50 16.56 20.39
N TRP A 135 9.52 15.65 20.24
CA TRP A 135 8.24 15.72 20.95
C TRP A 135 8.16 14.82 22.19
N GLY A 136 9.17 13.96 22.42
CA GLY A 136 9.20 13.04 23.55
C GLY A 136 8.14 11.94 23.45
N VAL A 137 7.79 11.51 22.21
CA VAL A 137 6.79 10.46 21.96
C VAL A 137 7.42 9.20 21.37
N PRO A 138 6.83 8.01 21.56
CA PRO A 138 7.36 6.79 20.98
C PRO A 138 7.25 6.76 19.45
N VAL A 139 8.24 6.15 18.77
CA VAL A 139 8.21 5.79 17.37
C VAL A 139 7.99 4.29 17.22
N VAL A 140 7.14 3.90 16.25
CA VAL A 140 6.75 2.51 15.97
C VAL A 140 6.95 2.24 14.49
N GLY A 141 7.69 1.17 14.17
CA GLY A 141 7.84 0.67 12.81
C GLY A 141 6.61 -0.12 12.39
N VAL A 142 6.13 0.13 11.18
CA VAL A 142 5.00 -0.58 10.59
C VAL A 142 5.46 -1.30 9.34
N ASN A 143 5.07 -2.55 9.19
CA ASN A 143 5.26 -3.29 7.96
C ASN A 143 4.25 -2.81 6.91
N HIS A 144 4.74 -2.31 5.78
CA HIS A 144 3.95 -1.78 4.68
C HIS A 144 2.90 -2.78 4.14
N LEU A 145 3.29 -4.04 3.97
CA LEU A 145 2.38 -5.08 3.47
C LEU A 145 1.27 -5.41 4.48
N ARG A 146 1.60 -5.36 5.78
CA ARG A 146 0.60 -5.54 6.84
C ARG A 146 -0.37 -4.37 6.88
N ALA A 147 0.10 -3.15 6.62
CA ALA A 147 -0.78 -2.00 6.50
C ALA A 147 -1.77 -2.16 5.34
N HIS A 148 -1.32 -2.63 4.18
CA HIS A 148 -2.22 -3.02 3.10
C HIS A 148 -3.19 -4.15 3.51
N ALA A 149 -2.73 -5.16 4.25
CA ALA A 149 -3.57 -6.26 4.69
C ALA A 149 -4.71 -5.80 5.61
N PHE A 150 -4.49 -4.77 6.44
CA PHE A 150 -5.50 -4.19 7.32
C PHE A 150 -6.33 -3.08 6.67
N SER A 151 -5.91 -2.50 5.55
CA SER A 151 -6.62 -1.39 4.90
C SER A 151 -8.09 -1.65 4.52
N PRO A 152 -8.54 -2.89 4.19
CA PRO A 152 -9.95 -3.19 3.96
C PRO A 152 -10.86 -3.00 5.18
N PHE A 153 -10.29 -2.94 6.39
CA PHE A 153 -11.05 -2.74 7.62
C PHE A 153 -11.15 -1.27 8.06
N ILE A 154 -10.46 -0.33 7.39
CA ILE A 154 -10.57 1.10 7.70
C ILE A 154 -12.02 1.58 7.65
N PRO A 155 -12.84 1.25 6.61
CA PRO A 155 -14.25 1.66 6.58
C PRO A 155 -15.09 1.11 7.74
N LEU A 156 -14.75 -0.07 8.23
CA LEU A 156 -15.43 -0.66 9.39
C LEU A 156 -15.17 0.15 10.66
N HIS A 157 -13.94 0.60 10.86
CA HIS A 157 -13.58 1.49 11.97
C HIS A 157 -14.22 2.88 11.81
N GLU A 158 -14.14 3.47 10.62
CA GLU A 158 -14.74 4.79 10.34
C GLU A 158 -16.26 4.82 10.58
N SER A 159 -16.95 3.68 10.37
CA SER A 159 -18.40 3.59 10.58
C SER A 159 -18.82 3.62 12.06
N ASP A 160 -18.08 2.94 12.93
CA ASP A 160 -18.31 2.91 14.38
C ASP A 160 -17.03 2.46 15.11
N PRO A 161 -16.14 3.40 15.46
CA PRO A 161 -14.88 3.08 16.14
C PRO A 161 -15.07 2.32 17.45
N ALA A 162 -16.14 2.61 18.20
CA ALA A 162 -16.41 1.97 19.48
C ALA A 162 -16.79 0.49 19.35
N LYS A 163 -17.36 0.10 18.19
CA LYS A 163 -17.76 -1.28 17.91
C LYS A 163 -16.78 -2.02 17.00
N PHE A 164 -15.68 -1.40 16.62
CA PHE A 164 -14.73 -1.97 15.66
C PHE A 164 -14.28 -3.38 16.05
N ASP A 165 -13.81 -3.59 17.27
CA ASP A 165 -13.30 -4.90 17.71
C ASP A 165 -14.37 -5.99 17.63
N ALA A 166 -15.59 -5.70 18.04
CA ALA A 166 -16.72 -6.63 17.96
C ALA A 166 -17.16 -6.92 16.51
N ALA A 167 -17.09 -5.91 15.65
CA ALA A 167 -17.40 -6.06 14.23
C ALA A 167 -16.31 -6.84 13.49
N LEU A 168 -15.05 -6.55 13.77
CA LEU A 168 -13.90 -7.27 13.20
C LEU A 168 -13.91 -8.75 13.61
N ALA A 169 -14.21 -9.07 14.89
CA ALA A 169 -14.26 -10.45 15.36
C ALA A 169 -15.27 -11.33 14.61
N LYS A 170 -16.33 -10.74 14.04
CA LYS A 170 -17.30 -11.47 13.19
C LYS A 170 -16.78 -11.80 11.79
N LEU A 171 -15.75 -11.09 11.35
CA LEU A 171 -15.15 -11.22 10.01
C LEU A 171 -13.91 -12.12 10.01
N LEU A 172 -13.39 -12.45 11.19
CA LEU A 172 -12.22 -13.32 11.35
C LEU A 172 -12.63 -14.79 11.57
N PRO A 173 -11.90 -15.77 11.02
CA PRO A 173 -10.71 -15.62 10.19
C PRO A 173 -11.02 -15.00 8.82
N HIS A 174 -10.11 -14.16 8.32
CA HIS A 174 -10.21 -13.44 7.07
C HIS A 174 -9.24 -14.00 6.04
N LEU A 175 -9.69 -14.19 4.80
CA LEU A 175 -8.80 -14.43 3.66
C LEU A 175 -8.56 -13.12 2.92
N GLY A 176 -7.31 -12.70 2.80
CA GLY A 176 -6.93 -11.49 2.07
C GLY A 176 -6.14 -11.81 0.79
N LEU A 177 -6.44 -11.08 -0.26
CA LEU A 177 -5.63 -10.99 -1.47
C LEU A 177 -5.01 -9.61 -1.55
N LEU A 178 -3.67 -9.54 -1.46
CA LEU A 178 -2.89 -8.33 -1.64
C LEU A 178 -2.29 -8.33 -3.04
N VAL A 179 -2.58 -7.29 -3.84
CA VAL A 179 -2.08 -7.15 -5.21
C VAL A 179 -1.62 -5.72 -5.45
N SER A 180 -0.31 -5.54 -5.61
CA SER A 180 0.31 -4.23 -5.89
C SER A 180 1.29 -4.33 -7.06
N GLY A 181 2.00 -3.23 -7.35
CA GLY A 181 3.08 -3.20 -8.33
C GLY A 181 4.19 -4.21 -8.01
N GLY A 182 4.60 -4.30 -6.75
CA GLY A 182 5.70 -5.16 -6.30
C GLY A 182 5.30 -6.45 -5.57
N ASN A 183 4.01 -6.62 -5.22
CA ASN A 183 3.59 -7.74 -4.38
C ASN A 183 2.30 -8.40 -4.87
N THR A 184 2.26 -9.73 -4.81
CA THR A 184 1.05 -10.53 -4.99
C THR A 184 1.07 -11.66 -3.97
N ALA A 185 0.11 -11.65 -3.04
CA ALA A 185 0.07 -12.59 -1.93
C ALA A 185 -1.35 -12.93 -1.51
N LEU A 186 -1.56 -14.20 -1.13
CA LEU A 186 -2.70 -14.66 -0.35
C LEU A 186 -2.26 -14.82 1.10
N PHE A 187 -3.07 -14.33 2.02
CA PHE A 187 -2.81 -14.42 3.45
C PHE A 187 -4.11 -14.64 4.21
N SER A 188 -3.99 -15.14 5.42
CA SER A 188 -5.11 -15.17 6.37
C SER A 188 -4.82 -14.28 7.57
N ILE A 189 -5.88 -13.73 8.17
CA ILE A 189 -5.83 -13.07 9.48
C ILE A 189 -6.69 -13.91 10.42
N ASP A 190 -6.10 -14.46 11.48
CA ASP A 190 -6.80 -15.28 12.47
C ASP A 190 -7.60 -14.44 13.49
N GLU A 191 -8.32 -15.09 14.38
CA GLU A 191 -9.12 -14.45 15.45
C GLU A 191 -8.27 -13.60 16.40
N SER A 192 -6.97 -13.89 16.51
CA SER A 192 -5.98 -13.11 17.27
C SER A 192 -5.32 -12.02 16.43
N ARG A 193 -5.83 -11.73 15.23
CA ARG A 193 -5.30 -10.77 14.26
C ARG A 193 -3.88 -11.09 13.75
N ARG A 194 -3.40 -12.32 13.92
CA ARG A 194 -2.10 -12.73 13.40
C ARG A 194 -2.23 -13.01 11.90
N ILE A 195 -1.29 -12.46 11.12
CA ILE A 195 -1.22 -12.71 9.70
C ILE A 195 -0.39 -13.97 9.44
N ARG A 196 -0.94 -14.84 8.60
CA ARG A 196 -0.24 -15.99 8.05
C ARG A 196 -0.20 -15.87 6.53
N LEU A 197 0.99 -15.92 5.95
CA LEU A 197 1.17 -16.01 4.50
C LEU A 197 0.74 -17.40 4.03
N LEU A 198 -0.18 -17.47 3.07
CA LEU A 198 -0.64 -18.71 2.46
C LEU A 198 0.07 -18.98 1.14
N SER A 199 0.38 -17.92 0.40
CA SER A 199 1.04 -17.99 -0.89
C SER A 199 1.52 -16.60 -1.32
N SER A 200 2.55 -16.58 -2.15
CA SER A 200 3.03 -15.38 -2.84
C SER A 200 3.35 -15.70 -4.30
N THR A 201 3.72 -14.66 -5.05
CA THR A 201 4.25 -14.88 -6.39
C THR A 201 5.66 -15.49 -6.34
N LEU A 202 5.93 -16.39 -7.28
CA LEU A 202 7.24 -17.03 -7.47
C LEU A 202 8.17 -16.20 -8.37
N ASP A 203 7.59 -15.22 -9.08
CA ASP A 203 8.29 -14.37 -10.06
C ASP A 203 7.72 -12.93 -10.03
N ASP A 204 7.31 -12.40 -11.17
CA ASP A 204 6.73 -11.05 -11.24
C ASP A 204 5.44 -10.94 -10.38
N ALA A 205 5.21 -9.78 -9.77
CA ALA A 205 3.91 -9.45 -9.20
C ALA A 205 2.87 -9.20 -10.31
N ALA A 206 1.59 -9.32 -9.98
CA ALA A 206 0.51 -9.10 -10.96
C ALA A 206 0.49 -7.67 -11.50
N GLY A 207 0.75 -6.66 -10.64
CA GLY A 207 0.87 -5.26 -11.08
C GLY A 207 2.06 -5.06 -12.00
N GLU A 208 3.23 -5.62 -11.64
CA GLU A 208 4.42 -5.60 -12.47
C GLU A 208 4.19 -6.29 -13.84
N ALA A 209 3.44 -7.40 -13.85
CA ALA A 209 3.06 -8.07 -15.10
C ALA A 209 2.19 -7.17 -15.98
N LEU A 210 1.23 -6.45 -15.39
CA LEU A 210 0.40 -5.47 -16.11
C LEU A 210 1.25 -4.32 -16.66
N ASP A 211 2.20 -3.79 -15.88
CA ASP A 211 3.09 -2.70 -16.32
C ASP A 211 4.03 -3.14 -17.45
N LYS A 212 4.61 -4.36 -17.33
CA LYS A 212 5.45 -4.95 -18.38
C LYS A 212 4.65 -5.19 -19.67
N GLY A 213 3.41 -5.66 -19.56
CA GLY A 213 2.50 -5.84 -20.69
C GLY A 213 2.15 -4.52 -21.35
N ALA A 214 1.80 -3.52 -20.57
CA ALA A 214 1.54 -2.16 -21.04
C ALA A 214 2.72 -1.58 -21.83
N LYS A 215 3.92 -1.69 -21.28
CA LYS A 215 5.16 -1.24 -21.93
C LYS A 215 5.40 -1.91 -23.28
N LEU A 216 5.16 -3.22 -23.39
CA LEU A 216 5.27 -3.95 -24.66
C LEU A 216 4.24 -3.47 -25.69
N MET A 217 3.06 -3.04 -25.26
CA MET A 217 2.00 -2.50 -26.11
C MET A 217 2.15 -0.99 -26.38
N GLY A 218 3.25 -0.36 -25.94
CA GLY A 218 3.50 1.08 -26.12
C GLY A 218 2.59 1.97 -25.28
N LEU A 219 2.12 1.49 -24.13
CA LEU A 219 1.30 2.26 -23.18
C LEU A 219 2.19 2.91 -22.10
N GLY A 220 1.68 3.97 -21.49
CA GLY A 220 2.35 4.72 -20.43
C GLY A 220 2.47 3.96 -19.09
N TYR A 221 3.12 4.59 -18.13
CA TYR A 221 3.26 4.15 -16.75
C TYR A 221 2.38 5.02 -15.83
N PRO A 222 1.70 4.44 -14.80
CA PRO A 222 1.59 3.01 -14.50
C PRO A 222 0.70 2.27 -15.52
N GLY A 223 1.15 1.09 -15.95
CA GLY A 223 0.53 0.35 -17.06
C GLY A 223 -0.84 -0.23 -16.74
N GLY A 224 -1.06 -0.67 -15.50
CA GLY A 224 -2.32 -1.29 -15.07
C GLY A 224 -3.56 -0.47 -15.44
N PRO A 225 -3.68 0.82 -15.07
CA PRO A 225 -4.80 1.68 -15.43
C PRO A 225 -4.97 1.87 -16.94
N HIS A 226 -3.88 1.97 -17.70
CA HIS A 226 -3.92 2.10 -19.16
C HIS A 226 -4.46 0.82 -19.82
N VAL A 227 -3.98 -0.35 -19.38
CA VAL A 227 -4.49 -1.66 -19.83
C VAL A 227 -5.98 -1.77 -19.52
N GLU A 228 -6.41 -1.48 -18.30
CA GLU A 228 -7.82 -1.54 -17.90
C GLU A 228 -8.70 -0.62 -18.74
N LYS A 229 -8.25 0.61 -18.97
CA LYS A 229 -9.01 1.60 -19.78
C LYS A 229 -9.26 1.09 -21.19
N LEU A 230 -8.25 0.57 -21.87
CA LEU A 230 -8.37 0.04 -23.23
C LEU A 230 -9.15 -1.29 -23.27
N ALA A 231 -8.95 -2.15 -22.27
CA ALA A 231 -9.63 -3.44 -22.16
C ALA A 231 -11.16 -3.32 -22.14
N ARG A 232 -11.71 -2.17 -21.72
CA ARG A 232 -13.18 -1.96 -21.66
C ARG A 232 -13.88 -2.07 -23.01
N THR A 233 -13.18 -1.80 -24.10
CA THR A 233 -13.72 -1.88 -25.46
C THR A 233 -13.23 -3.09 -26.24
N GLY A 234 -12.38 -3.92 -25.63
CA GLY A 234 -11.81 -5.13 -26.25
C GLY A 234 -12.50 -6.42 -25.80
N SER A 235 -12.24 -7.48 -26.53
CA SER A 235 -12.69 -8.82 -26.20
C SER A 235 -11.70 -9.56 -25.30
N PRO A 236 -12.11 -10.05 -24.12
CA PRO A 236 -11.21 -10.78 -23.21
C PRO A 236 -10.85 -12.21 -23.72
N THR A 237 -11.43 -12.64 -24.81
CA THR A 237 -11.21 -13.97 -25.42
C THR A 237 -10.60 -13.89 -26.82
N ALA A 238 -10.19 -12.70 -27.28
CA ALA A 238 -9.62 -12.52 -28.62
C ALA A 238 -8.25 -13.19 -28.77
N TYR A 239 -7.49 -13.28 -27.68
CA TYR A 239 -6.18 -13.90 -27.64
C TYR A 239 -6.10 -14.90 -26.47
N ASP A 240 -5.50 -16.06 -26.70
CA ASP A 240 -5.32 -17.08 -25.66
C ASP A 240 -3.93 -16.91 -25.03
N PHE A 241 -3.88 -16.09 -23.98
CA PHE A 241 -2.70 -15.97 -23.14
C PHE A 241 -2.66 -17.08 -22.09
N PRO A 242 -1.45 -17.57 -21.72
CA PRO A 242 -1.34 -18.60 -20.71
C PRO A 242 -2.00 -18.12 -19.41
N LYS A 243 -2.96 -18.88 -18.95
CA LYS A 243 -3.61 -18.66 -17.65
C LYS A 243 -2.63 -19.07 -16.57
N ALA A 244 -1.72 -18.17 -16.25
CA ALA A 244 -0.54 -18.31 -15.40
C ALA A 244 -0.76 -19.29 -14.24
N MET A 245 -0.27 -20.51 -14.41
CA MET A 245 -0.52 -21.60 -13.50
C MET A 245 0.80 -22.27 -13.13
N ALA A 246 1.40 -21.86 -12.05
CA ALA A 246 2.04 -22.86 -11.20
C ALA A 246 1.05 -24.03 -10.99
N GLN A 247 1.51 -25.21 -10.66
CA GLN A 247 0.73 -26.45 -10.54
C GLN A 247 -0.72 -26.21 -10.07
N ARG A 248 -1.70 -26.88 -10.70
CA ARG A 248 -3.14 -26.70 -10.41
C ARG A 248 -3.50 -26.79 -8.93
N SER A 249 -2.72 -27.54 -8.15
CA SER A 249 -2.90 -27.74 -6.72
C SER A 249 -2.17 -26.71 -5.84
N SER A 250 -1.18 -25.96 -6.34
CA SER A 250 -0.50 -24.92 -5.58
C SER A 250 -1.35 -23.65 -5.48
N LEU A 251 -1.21 -22.91 -4.40
CA LEU A 251 -1.76 -21.55 -4.25
C LEU A 251 -0.83 -20.50 -4.86
N ASP A 252 0.42 -20.84 -5.21
CA ASP A 252 1.40 -19.89 -5.69
C ASP A 252 1.00 -19.25 -7.02
N PHE A 253 1.40 -18.00 -7.17
CA PHE A 253 1.23 -17.22 -8.39
C PHE A 253 2.51 -17.26 -9.23
N SER A 254 2.34 -17.10 -10.54
CA SER A 254 3.44 -16.88 -11.49
C SER A 254 2.90 -16.10 -12.69
N PHE A 255 3.56 -15.02 -13.07
CA PHE A 255 3.14 -14.14 -14.15
C PHE A 255 4.21 -13.92 -15.22
N SER A 256 5.46 -14.36 -15.03
CA SER A 256 6.58 -14.14 -15.96
C SER A 256 6.33 -14.67 -17.36
N GLY A 257 5.58 -15.77 -17.49
CA GLY A 257 5.20 -16.36 -18.78
C GLY A 257 4.27 -15.48 -19.61
N LEU A 258 3.47 -14.62 -19.00
CA LEU A 258 2.53 -13.72 -19.68
C LEU A 258 3.25 -12.70 -20.55
N LYS A 259 4.30 -12.05 -20.03
CA LYS A 259 5.13 -11.09 -20.79
C LYS A 259 5.71 -11.73 -22.05
N THR A 260 6.26 -12.94 -21.91
CA THR A 260 6.87 -13.66 -23.02
C THR A 260 5.83 -14.04 -24.08
N SER A 261 4.66 -14.52 -23.64
CA SER A 261 3.56 -14.85 -24.55
C SER A 261 3.04 -13.63 -25.32
N LEU A 262 2.86 -12.51 -24.63
CA LEU A 262 2.47 -11.24 -25.27
C LEU A 262 3.51 -10.79 -26.30
N ARG A 263 4.80 -10.84 -25.94
CA ARG A 263 5.88 -10.50 -26.88
C ARG A 263 5.81 -11.33 -28.16
N TYR A 264 5.70 -12.66 -28.05
CA TYR A 264 5.57 -13.53 -29.23
C TYR A 264 4.29 -13.29 -30.02
N GLN A 265 3.21 -12.86 -29.37
CA GLN A 265 1.99 -12.47 -30.09
C GLN A 265 2.22 -11.18 -30.90
N LEU A 266 2.85 -10.16 -30.30
CA LEU A 266 3.15 -8.90 -30.98
C LEU A 266 4.15 -9.07 -32.14
N GLU A 267 5.17 -9.92 -32.00
CA GLU A 267 6.15 -10.23 -33.05
C GLU A 267 5.52 -10.83 -34.33
N LYS A 268 4.30 -11.39 -34.23
CA LYS A 268 3.55 -11.94 -35.38
C LYS A 268 2.66 -10.92 -36.07
N MET A 269 2.55 -9.70 -35.53
CA MET A 269 1.62 -8.67 -35.98
C MET A 269 2.35 -7.49 -36.58
N GLN A 270 1.73 -6.83 -37.56
CA GLN A 270 2.25 -5.57 -38.11
C GLN A 270 1.89 -4.40 -37.15
N PRO A 271 2.69 -3.33 -37.13
CA PRO A 271 2.45 -2.18 -36.22
C PRO A 271 1.03 -1.63 -36.31
N GLU A 272 0.48 -1.49 -37.50
CA GLU A 272 -0.88 -0.97 -37.75
C GLU A 272 -1.95 -1.92 -37.22
N GLU A 273 -1.68 -3.23 -37.26
CA GLU A 273 -2.56 -4.25 -36.70
C GLU A 273 -2.53 -4.21 -35.17
N ILE A 274 -1.36 -4.01 -34.57
CA ILE A 274 -1.20 -3.88 -33.11
C ILE A 274 -2.05 -2.70 -32.64
N GLU A 275 -1.93 -1.51 -33.28
CA GLU A 275 -2.73 -0.33 -32.89
C GLU A 275 -4.23 -0.61 -32.96
N ARG A 276 -4.70 -1.21 -34.04
CA ARG A 276 -6.12 -1.54 -34.21
C ARG A 276 -6.62 -2.57 -33.19
N LYS A 277 -5.79 -3.54 -32.82
CA LYS A 277 -6.12 -4.66 -31.95
C LYS A 277 -5.72 -4.45 -30.49
N LYS A 278 -5.15 -3.30 -30.18
CA LYS A 278 -4.69 -2.96 -28.84
C LYS A 278 -5.76 -3.15 -27.74
N PRO A 279 -7.03 -2.77 -27.93
CA PRO A 279 -8.09 -3.06 -26.97
C PRO A 279 -8.29 -4.55 -26.69
N ASP A 280 -8.30 -5.39 -27.73
CA ASP A 280 -8.43 -6.84 -27.63
C ASP A 280 -7.23 -7.49 -26.92
N LEU A 281 -6.01 -7.02 -27.24
CA LEU A 281 -4.77 -7.45 -26.57
C LEU A 281 -4.81 -7.10 -25.08
N CYS A 282 -5.18 -5.86 -24.74
CA CYS A 282 -5.30 -5.43 -23.35
C CYS A 282 -6.37 -6.23 -22.59
N ALA A 283 -7.55 -6.45 -23.21
CA ALA A 283 -8.64 -7.20 -22.58
C ALA A 283 -8.26 -8.65 -22.31
N SER A 284 -7.66 -9.34 -23.29
CA SER A 284 -7.25 -10.73 -23.15
C SER A 284 -6.08 -10.90 -22.17
N TYR A 285 -5.12 -9.97 -22.20
CA TYR A 285 -3.99 -9.96 -21.28
C TYR A 285 -4.42 -9.73 -19.82
N GLN A 286 -5.25 -8.70 -19.58
CA GLN A 286 -5.86 -8.46 -18.28
C GLN A 286 -6.66 -9.66 -17.77
N ALA A 287 -7.47 -10.28 -18.66
CA ALA A 287 -8.26 -11.44 -18.30
C ALA A 287 -7.41 -12.61 -17.84
N ALA A 288 -6.24 -12.82 -18.44
CA ALA A 288 -5.31 -13.89 -18.02
C ALA A 288 -4.73 -13.62 -16.61
N VAL A 289 -4.33 -12.37 -16.32
CA VAL A 289 -3.87 -11.96 -14.98
C VAL A 289 -4.97 -12.17 -13.93
N ILE A 290 -6.18 -11.64 -14.20
CA ILE A 290 -7.32 -11.72 -13.27
C ILE A 290 -7.75 -13.18 -13.05
N HIS A 291 -7.73 -14.01 -14.09
CA HIS A 291 -8.04 -15.44 -13.96
C HIS A 291 -7.10 -16.14 -12.99
N ALA A 292 -5.79 -15.85 -13.06
CA ALA A 292 -4.82 -16.42 -12.11
C ALA A 292 -5.12 -16.01 -10.66
N LEU A 293 -5.37 -14.71 -10.43
CA LEU A 293 -5.69 -14.18 -9.11
C LEU A 293 -6.95 -14.82 -8.53
N THR A 294 -8.05 -14.79 -9.30
CA THR A 294 -9.35 -15.27 -8.85
C THR A 294 -9.39 -16.77 -8.65
N ARG A 295 -8.74 -17.54 -9.52
CA ARG A 295 -8.66 -19.01 -9.39
C ARG A 295 -7.94 -19.45 -8.13
N LYS A 296 -6.80 -18.80 -7.80
CA LYS A 296 -6.04 -19.11 -6.57
C LYS A 296 -6.78 -18.68 -5.31
N THR A 297 -7.44 -17.52 -5.36
CA THR A 297 -8.29 -17.05 -4.25
C THR A 297 -9.44 -18.00 -3.98
N GLN A 298 -10.14 -18.46 -5.03
CA GLN A 298 -11.19 -19.47 -4.89
C GLN A 298 -10.66 -20.76 -4.28
N LEU A 299 -9.51 -21.27 -4.76
CA LEU A 299 -8.88 -22.46 -4.23
C LEU A 299 -8.49 -22.32 -2.75
N ALA A 300 -8.04 -21.13 -2.34
CA ALA A 300 -7.75 -20.86 -0.93
C ALA A 300 -9.01 -20.86 -0.07
N LEU A 301 -10.12 -20.29 -0.55
CA LEU A 301 -11.42 -20.34 0.12
C LEU A 301 -11.94 -21.78 0.28
N GLU A 302 -11.75 -22.63 -0.73
CA GLU A 302 -12.16 -24.04 -0.70
C GLU A 302 -11.35 -24.89 0.31
N ARG A 303 -10.17 -24.41 0.70
CA ARG A 303 -9.23 -25.14 1.59
C ARG A 303 -9.23 -24.68 3.04
N GLY A 304 -9.84 -23.57 3.33
CA GLY A 304 -9.84 -23.00 4.67
C GLY A 304 -11.22 -22.52 5.10
N GLU A 305 -11.38 -22.36 6.40
CA GLU A 305 -12.61 -21.82 6.98
C GLU A 305 -12.42 -20.32 7.24
N TYR A 306 -12.95 -19.50 6.35
CA TYR A 306 -12.89 -18.05 6.45
C TYR A 306 -14.29 -17.47 6.61
N ARG A 307 -14.40 -16.34 7.31
CA ARG A 307 -15.64 -15.61 7.50
C ARG A 307 -15.77 -14.38 6.60
N SER A 308 -14.71 -14.00 5.93
CA SER A 308 -14.71 -12.88 4.98
C SER A 308 -13.57 -13.01 3.96
N LEU A 309 -13.74 -12.34 2.81
CA LEU A 309 -12.73 -12.21 1.76
C LEU A 309 -12.35 -10.74 1.60
N GLY A 310 -11.06 -10.43 1.47
CA GLY A 310 -10.56 -9.07 1.28
C GLY A 310 -9.68 -8.89 0.06
N LEU A 311 -9.63 -7.63 -0.41
CA LEU A 311 -8.79 -7.18 -1.51
C LEU A 311 -8.10 -5.87 -1.16
N SER A 312 -6.78 -5.81 -1.31
CA SER A 312 -5.96 -4.62 -1.04
C SER A 312 -4.78 -4.48 -2.01
N GLY A 313 -4.08 -3.34 -1.94
CA GLY A 313 -2.98 -2.98 -2.84
C GLY A 313 -3.45 -2.21 -4.07
N GLY A 314 -2.53 -1.60 -4.83
CA GLY A 314 -2.84 -0.68 -5.94
C GLY A 314 -3.68 -1.31 -7.05
N VAL A 315 -3.49 -2.60 -7.36
CA VAL A 315 -4.28 -3.33 -8.36
C VAL A 315 -5.71 -3.61 -7.88
N ALA A 316 -5.99 -3.44 -6.58
CA ALA A 316 -7.34 -3.57 -6.04
C ALA A 316 -8.34 -2.56 -6.64
N ASN A 317 -7.88 -1.50 -7.29
CA ASN A 317 -8.73 -0.56 -8.04
C ASN A 317 -9.28 -1.14 -9.35
N ASN A 318 -8.73 -2.24 -9.86
CA ASN A 318 -9.19 -2.86 -11.09
C ASN A 318 -10.63 -3.38 -10.94
N GLN A 319 -11.57 -2.81 -11.71
CA GLN A 319 -13.01 -3.07 -11.57
C GLN A 319 -13.38 -4.51 -11.94
N VAL A 320 -12.68 -5.12 -12.91
CA VAL A 320 -12.94 -6.52 -13.32
C VAL A 320 -12.51 -7.45 -12.20
N LEU A 321 -11.34 -7.22 -11.60
CA LEU A 321 -10.87 -8.01 -10.44
C LEU A 321 -11.84 -7.92 -9.27
N GLN A 322 -12.29 -6.68 -8.93
CA GLN A 322 -13.29 -6.47 -7.87
C GLN A 322 -14.56 -7.28 -8.13
N SER A 323 -15.13 -7.15 -9.34
CA SER A 323 -16.35 -7.83 -9.72
C SER A 323 -16.24 -9.36 -9.63
N GLU A 324 -15.12 -9.92 -10.10
CA GLU A 324 -14.91 -11.37 -10.05
C GLU A 324 -14.74 -11.89 -8.61
N LEU A 325 -13.99 -11.18 -7.76
CA LEU A 325 -13.83 -11.56 -6.36
C LEU A 325 -15.14 -11.39 -5.57
N GLU A 326 -15.95 -10.37 -5.86
CA GLU A 326 -17.27 -10.22 -5.27
C GLU A 326 -18.20 -11.38 -5.62
N LYS A 327 -18.17 -11.87 -6.88
CA LYS A 327 -18.92 -13.06 -7.29
C LYS A 327 -18.47 -14.30 -6.52
N ILE A 328 -17.15 -14.47 -6.32
CA ILE A 328 -16.58 -15.59 -5.55
C ILE A 328 -17.06 -15.52 -4.09
N ALA A 329 -16.95 -14.35 -3.45
CA ALA A 329 -17.39 -14.14 -2.07
C ALA A 329 -18.89 -14.43 -1.89
N ARG A 330 -19.74 -13.96 -2.82
CA ARG A 330 -21.18 -14.24 -2.81
C ARG A 330 -21.49 -15.73 -2.92
N ARG A 331 -20.79 -16.46 -3.79
CA ARG A 331 -20.96 -17.93 -3.94
C ARG A 331 -20.58 -18.68 -2.68
N SER A 332 -19.62 -18.18 -1.92
CA SER A 332 -19.19 -18.73 -0.64
C SER A 332 -19.96 -18.17 0.56
N SER A 333 -21.00 -17.34 0.32
CA SER A 333 -21.81 -16.66 1.35
C SER A 333 -20.98 -15.84 2.33
N GLN A 334 -19.91 -15.20 1.84
CA GLN A 334 -18.98 -14.43 2.67
C GLN A 334 -19.04 -12.93 2.33
N PRO A 335 -18.91 -12.04 3.33
CA PRO A 335 -18.69 -10.62 3.08
C PRO A 335 -17.43 -10.40 2.24
N PHE A 336 -17.52 -9.50 1.25
CA PHE A 336 -16.38 -9.01 0.49
C PHE A 336 -15.98 -7.63 1.00
N LEU A 337 -14.73 -7.51 1.44
CA LEU A 337 -14.13 -6.30 1.96
C LEU A 337 -13.07 -5.80 0.98
N ARG A 338 -13.05 -4.51 0.72
CA ARG A 338 -12.00 -3.91 -0.12
C ARG A 338 -11.52 -2.60 0.50
N ALA A 339 -10.24 -2.33 0.34
CA ALA A 339 -9.72 -1.01 0.66
C ALA A 339 -10.46 0.05 -0.19
N GLN A 340 -10.77 1.18 0.42
CA GLN A 340 -11.28 2.33 -0.33
C GLN A 340 -10.23 2.82 -1.33
N ALA A 341 -10.65 3.41 -2.45
CA ALA A 341 -9.75 3.85 -3.52
C ALA A 341 -8.61 4.75 -3.02
N LYS A 342 -8.86 5.59 -2.01
CA LYS A 342 -7.85 6.44 -1.35
C LYS A 342 -6.81 5.65 -0.54
N HIS A 343 -7.09 4.39 -0.18
CA HIS A 343 -6.22 3.53 0.64
C HIS A 343 -5.74 2.27 -0.11
N THR A 344 -5.90 2.21 -1.41
CA THR A 344 -5.39 1.10 -2.24
C THR A 344 -3.94 1.32 -2.67
N GLY A 345 -3.56 2.56 -3.02
CA GLY A 345 -2.16 2.95 -3.23
C GLY A 345 -1.42 3.12 -1.91
N ASP A 346 -0.14 3.46 -1.99
CA ASP A 346 0.69 3.69 -0.83
C ASP A 346 0.26 5.00 -0.14
N ASN A 347 -0.06 4.90 1.15
CA ASN A 347 -0.63 6.01 1.91
C ASN A 347 -0.30 5.89 3.41
N ALA A 348 -0.26 7.02 4.11
CA ALA A 348 0.03 7.03 5.54
C ALA A 348 -1.18 6.67 6.41
N GLY A 349 -2.40 6.77 5.89
CA GLY A 349 -3.62 6.40 6.61
C GLY A 349 -3.64 4.91 6.96
N MET A 350 -3.26 4.04 6.00
CA MET A 350 -3.14 2.61 6.28
C MET A 350 -2.04 2.30 7.30
N ILE A 351 -0.94 3.08 7.30
CA ILE A 351 0.16 2.92 8.27
C ILE A 351 -0.32 3.28 9.68
N ALA A 352 -1.02 4.41 9.82
CA ALA A 352 -1.59 4.84 11.09
C ALA A 352 -2.59 3.82 11.64
N PHE A 353 -3.48 3.33 10.76
CA PHE A 353 -4.49 2.34 11.12
C PHE A 353 -3.86 1.01 11.53
N ALA A 354 -2.89 0.49 10.78
CA ALA A 354 -2.18 -0.73 11.13
C ALA A 354 -1.45 -0.61 12.48
N ALA A 355 -0.74 0.49 12.71
CA ALA A 355 -0.07 0.78 14.00
C ALA A 355 -1.02 0.79 15.20
N TRP A 356 -2.31 1.01 14.96
CA TRP A 356 -3.35 0.92 15.98
C TRP A 356 -4.02 -0.45 16.02
N ALA A 357 -4.40 -1.01 14.87
CA ALA A 357 -5.19 -2.24 14.79
C ALA A 357 -4.40 -3.51 15.15
N GLU A 358 -3.08 -3.52 14.90
CA GLU A 358 -2.20 -4.67 15.19
C GLU A 358 -1.73 -4.74 16.65
N ARG A 359 -2.05 -3.79 17.50
CA ARG A 359 -1.56 -3.65 18.89
C ARG A 359 -1.65 -4.91 19.75
N GLU A 360 -2.59 -5.82 19.42
CA GLU A 360 -2.86 -7.04 20.19
C GLU A 360 -2.32 -8.31 19.51
N ALA A 361 -1.88 -8.24 18.27
CA ALA A 361 -1.58 -9.41 17.44
C ALA A 361 -0.19 -10.04 17.69
N GLY A 362 0.56 -9.57 18.69
CA GLY A 362 1.93 -10.06 18.92
C GLY A 362 2.90 -9.80 17.74
N GLY A 363 2.44 -9.06 16.73
CA GLY A 363 3.29 -8.49 15.71
C GLY A 363 4.20 -7.47 16.41
N VAL A 364 5.45 -7.81 16.60
CA VAL A 364 6.44 -6.92 17.21
C VAL A 364 6.62 -5.77 16.23
N SER A 365 5.81 -4.71 16.41
CA SER A 365 6.20 -3.43 15.88
C SER A 365 7.49 -3.08 16.59
N GLU A 366 8.62 -3.18 15.90
CA GLU A 366 9.87 -2.70 16.46
C GLU A 366 9.65 -1.26 16.91
N THR A 367 10.04 -0.95 18.15
CA THR A 367 9.74 0.34 18.74
C THR A 367 11.03 1.02 19.19
N GLY A 368 10.98 2.35 19.20
CA GLY A 368 12.07 3.16 19.73
C GLY A 368 13.16 3.48 18.71
N TYR A 369 14.22 4.08 19.22
CA TYR A 369 15.30 4.62 18.39
C TYR A 369 16.22 3.54 17.79
N ALA A 370 16.16 2.30 18.29
CA ALA A 370 16.87 1.16 17.74
C ALA A 370 16.23 0.62 16.44
N LEU A 371 15.00 1.04 16.13
CA LEU A 371 14.29 0.65 14.90
C LEU A 371 15.17 0.88 13.66
N GLN A 372 15.27 -0.10 12.80
CA GLN A 372 16.04 -0.06 11.55
C GLN A 372 15.13 -0.25 10.34
N ILE A 373 15.60 0.17 9.16
CA ILE A 373 14.96 -0.16 7.90
C ILE A 373 15.11 -1.66 7.62
N ALA A 374 14.07 -2.25 7.05
CA ALA A 374 14.02 -3.65 6.65
C ALA A 374 13.49 -3.77 5.20
N PRO A 375 14.33 -3.49 4.18
CA PRO A 375 13.87 -3.41 2.78
C PRO A 375 13.19 -4.67 2.25
N SER A 376 13.52 -5.83 2.81
CA SER A 376 12.96 -7.14 2.42
C SER A 376 12.07 -7.75 3.49
N LEU A 377 11.42 -6.93 4.32
CA LEU A 377 10.57 -7.40 5.42
C LEU A 377 9.37 -8.20 4.86
N PRO A 378 9.20 -9.48 5.24
CA PRO A 378 8.07 -10.27 4.73
C PRO A 378 6.73 -9.84 5.37
N LEU A 379 5.62 -10.14 4.69
CA LEU A 379 4.26 -9.89 5.20
C LEU A 379 4.01 -10.58 6.55
N ALA A 380 4.45 -11.82 6.69
CA ALA A 380 4.40 -12.61 7.92
C ALA A 380 5.78 -13.18 8.21
N GLN A 381 6.20 -13.13 9.47
CA GLN A 381 7.33 -13.91 9.93
C GLN A 381 6.83 -15.35 10.09
N GLY A 382 7.56 -16.31 9.49
CA GLY A 382 7.20 -17.72 9.49
C GLY A 382 7.25 -18.37 10.87
#